data_011ec8d006f7a433a0d4c1ef396dbcb9
#
_entry.id   011ec8d006f7a433a0d4c1ef396dbcb9
#
_cell.length_a   1.000
_cell.length_b   1.000
_cell.length_c   1.000
_cell.angle_alpha   90.00
_cell.angle_beta   90.00
_cell.angle_gamma   90.00
#
_symmetry.space_group_name_H-M   'P 1'
#
loop_
_entity.id
_entity.type
_entity.pdbx_description
1 polymer ?
#
loop_
_entity_poly.entity_id
_entity_poly.type
_entity_poly.pdbx_seq_one_letter_code
_entity_poly.pdbx_strand_id
1 'polypeptide(L)'
;MNSERRRFLVAAAAIAAATAPLGARAAPGKILVEVWKSPSCGCCKDWMRHMEVYGFQVRAHDTGNTAMRQRMKIPLELGSCHTAVVGRYAIEGHVPAKDVLRLIKERPDVIGLTVPG
;
A
#
# COMPACT_ATOMS: atom_id res chain seq x y z
N MET A 1 30.40 63.28 4.32
CA MET A 1 31.34 62.27 3.76
C MET A 1 31.21 60.99 4.53
N ASN A 2 30.17 60.27 4.32
CA ASN A 2 29.92 59.03 5.06
C ASN A 2 29.76 57.91 4.05
N SER A 3 30.75 57.04 4.01
CA SER A 3 30.74 55.81 3.26
C SER A 3 29.78 54.81 3.94
N GLU A 4 28.60 54.75 3.42
CA GLU A 4 27.65 53.71 3.83
C GLU A 4 28.11 52.35 3.34
N ARG A 5 28.60 51.57 4.26
CA ARG A 5 28.89 50.15 4.03
C ARG A 5 27.58 49.40 3.96
N ARG A 6 27.10 49.15 2.74
CA ARG A 6 26.03 48.19 2.49
C ARG A 6 26.53 46.80 2.83
N ARG A 7 26.14 46.31 4.00
CA ARG A 7 26.30 44.91 4.35
C ARG A 7 25.22 44.10 3.60
N PHE A 8 25.65 43.48 2.51
CA PHE A 8 24.82 42.43 1.89
C PHE A 8 24.80 41.25 2.82
N LEU A 9 23.67 41.05 3.50
CA LEU A 9 23.39 39.82 4.19
C LEU A 9 22.98 38.79 3.12
N VAL A 10 23.91 37.94 2.74
CA VAL A 10 23.58 36.75 1.96
C VAL A 10 22.92 35.76 2.91
N ALA A 11 21.61 35.72 2.85
CA ALA A 11 20.86 34.66 3.50
C ALA A 11 21.11 33.36 2.73
N ALA A 12 21.98 32.52 3.22
CA ALA A 12 22.09 31.14 2.74
C ALA A 12 20.81 30.39 3.09
N ALA A 13 19.94 30.26 2.11
CA ALA A 13 18.81 29.35 2.23
C ALA A 13 19.35 27.92 2.25
N ALA A 14 19.40 27.32 3.42
CA ALA A 14 19.68 25.91 3.55
C ALA A 14 18.47 25.15 2.96
N ILE A 15 18.64 24.62 1.76
CA ILE A 15 17.68 23.68 1.17
C ILE A 15 17.85 22.38 1.97
N ALA A 16 17.01 22.17 2.93
CA ALA A 16 16.90 20.88 3.59
C ALA A 16 16.32 19.88 2.57
N ALA A 17 17.20 19.10 1.96
CA ALA A 17 16.76 17.96 1.16
C ALA A 17 16.07 16.97 2.11
N ALA A 18 14.75 16.99 2.11
CA ALA A 18 13.96 16.00 2.81
C ALA A 18 14.19 14.64 2.11
N THR A 19 15.08 13.83 2.68
CA THR A 19 15.24 12.44 2.27
C THR A 19 14.01 11.68 2.73
N ALA A 20 13.03 11.53 1.86
CA ALA A 20 11.91 10.66 2.14
C ALA A 20 12.41 9.22 2.24
N PRO A 21 11.96 8.41 3.25
CA PRO A 21 12.36 7.02 3.33
C PRO A 21 11.94 6.30 2.05
N LEU A 22 12.84 5.46 1.50
CA LEU A 22 12.60 4.60 0.35
C LEU A 22 11.63 3.48 0.78
N GLY A 23 10.35 3.80 0.89
CA GLY A 23 9.28 2.84 1.09
C GLY A 23 8.66 2.42 -0.24
N ALA A 24 7.91 1.30 -0.23
CA ALA A 24 7.07 0.93 -1.36
C ALA A 24 6.08 2.06 -1.64
N ARG A 25 6.15 2.63 -2.84
CA ARG A 25 5.26 3.69 -3.28
C ARG A 25 4.46 3.24 -4.49
N ALA A 26 3.18 3.61 -4.52
CA ALA A 26 2.39 3.48 -5.72
C ALA A 26 2.93 4.41 -6.82
N ALA A 27 2.81 4.00 -8.07
CA ALA A 27 3.00 4.88 -9.21
C ALA A 27 1.99 6.05 -9.14
N PRO A 28 2.32 7.25 -9.66
CA PRO A 28 1.39 8.37 -9.68
C PRO A 28 0.02 7.98 -10.25
N GLY A 29 -1.07 8.28 -9.52
CA GLY A 29 -2.44 7.97 -9.90
C GLY A 29 -2.87 6.53 -9.67
N LYS A 30 -2.00 5.64 -9.15
CA LYS A 30 -2.34 4.25 -8.80
C LYS A 30 -2.33 4.01 -7.30
N ILE A 31 -3.21 3.12 -6.86
CA ILE A 31 -3.27 2.68 -5.47
C ILE A 31 -2.44 1.41 -5.34
N LEU A 32 -1.53 1.38 -4.38
CA LEU A 32 -0.68 0.22 -4.12
C LEU A 32 -1.46 -0.87 -3.37
N VAL A 33 -1.34 -2.10 -3.87
CA VAL A 33 -1.77 -3.34 -3.20
C VAL A 33 -0.55 -4.20 -2.96
N GLU A 34 -0.21 -4.47 -1.72
CA GLU A 34 0.82 -5.45 -1.38
C GLU A 34 0.18 -6.79 -1.05
N VAL A 35 0.70 -7.86 -1.64
CA VAL A 35 0.13 -9.21 -1.54
C VAL A 35 1.17 -10.19 -1.02
N TRP A 36 0.84 -10.91 0.04
CA TRP A 36 1.64 -12.03 0.56
C TRP A 36 0.95 -13.33 0.22
N LYS A 37 1.63 -14.19 -0.50
CA LYS A 37 1.08 -15.43 -1.04
C LYS A 37 2.12 -16.56 -1.07
N SER A 38 1.66 -17.80 -1.23
CA SER A 38 2.53 -18.93 -1.58
C SER A 38 3.07 -18.75 -3.01
N PRO A 39 4.33 -19.16 -3.29
CA PRO A 39 4.91 -19.09 -4.65
C PRO A 39 4.11 -19.86 -5.69
N SER A 40 3.46 -20.95 -5.29
CA SER A 40 2.71 -21.85 -6.17
C SER A 40 1.21 -21.49 -6.32
N CYS A 41 0.74 -20.40 -5.73
CA CYS A 41 -0.66 -20.02 -5.78
C CYS A 41 -1.04 -19.41 -7.15
N GLY A 42 -1.56 -20.24 -8.06
CA GLY A 42 -1.99 -19.78 -9.39
C GLY A 42 -3.20 -18.85 -9.35
N CYS A 43 -4.21 -19.16 -8.52
CA CYS A 43 -5.41 -18.33 -8.38
C CYS A 43 -5.09 -16.94 -7.78
N CYS A 44 -4.04 -16.82 -6.97
CA CYS A 44 -3.58 -15.52 -6.49
C CYS A 44 -3.05 -14.64 -7.62
N LYS A 45 -2.38 -15.23 -8.61
CA LYS A 45 -1.91 -14.50 -9.80
C LYS A 45 -3.06 -13.95 -10.63
N ASP A 46 -4.13 -14.71 -10.77
CA ASP A 46 -5.32 -14.28 -11.49
C ASP A 46 -6.00 -13.11 -10.78
N TRP A 47 -6.10 -13.18 -9.46
CA TRP A 47 -6.62 -12.07 -8.66
C TRP A 47 -5.74 -10.82 -8.78
N MET A 48 -4.43 -10.96 -8.75
CA MET A 48 -3.51 -9.83 -8.93
C MET A 48 -3.71 -9.15 -10.29
N ARG A 49 -3.85 -9.92 -11.37
CA ARG A 49 -4.19 -9.38 -12.70
C ARG A 49 -5.53 -8.64 -12.70
N HIS A 50 -6.54 -9.21 -12.04
CA HIS A 50 -7.83 -8.56 -11.88
C HIS A 50 -7.69 -7.19 -11.21
N MET A 51 -6.90 -7.09 -10.15
CA MET A 51 -6.63 -5.82 -9.49
C MET A 51 -5.92 -4.81 -10.40
N GLU A 52 -4.93 -5.26 -11.16
CA GLU A 52 -4.22 -4.40 -12.13
C GLU A 52 -5.14 -3.84 -13.21
N VAL A 53 -6.08 -4.64 -13.72
CA VAL A 53 -7.09 -4.19 -14.70
C VAL A 53 -7.94 -3.05 -14.15
N TYR A 54 -8.20 -3.05 -12.84
CA TYR A 54 -8.96 -1.98 -12.18
C TYR A 54 -8.09 -0.80 -11.71
N GLY A 55 -6.84 -0.74 -12.14
CA GLY A 55 -5.96 0.40 -11.93
C GLY A 55 -5.11 0.36 -10.67
N PHE A 56 -5.05 -0.77 -9.97
CA PHE A 56 -4.14 -0.95 -8.84
C PHE A 56 -2.73 -1.25 -9.32
N GLN A 57 -1.74 -0.82 -8.55
CA GLN A 57 -0.38 -1.30 -8.65
C GLN A 57 -0.20 -2.45 -7.66
N VAL A 58 0.14 -3.63 -8.16
CA VAL A 58 0.29 -4.84 -7.32
C VAL A 58 1.77 -5.13 -7.08
N ARG A 59 2.12 -5.33 -5.81
CA ARG A 59 3.43 -5.81 -5.38
C ARG A 59 3.27 -7.12 -4.63
N ALA A 60 3.86 -8.17 -5.17
CA ALA A 60 3.76 -9.53 -4.61
C ALA A 60 4.98 -9.91 -3.78
N HIS A 61 4.71 -10.60 -2.68
CA HIS A 61 5.69 -11.30 -1.86
C HIS A 61 5.32 -12.78 -1.84
N ASP A 62 6.23 -13.64 -2.28
CA ASP A 62 5.98 -15.10 -2.42
C ASP A 62 6.20 -15.86 -1.11
N THR A 63 5.90 -15.24 0.01
CA THR A 63 6.02 -15.81 1.36
C THR A 63 5.28 -14.93 2.36
N GLY A 64 5.17 -15.40 3.59
CA GLY A 64 4.76 -14.58 4.74
C GLY A 64 3.26 -14.29 4.86
N ASN A 65 2.39 -14.93 4.07
CA ASN A 65 0.94 -14.69 4.17
C ASN A 65 0.37 -15.03 5.56
N THR A 66 0.81 -16.11 6.19
CA THR A 66 0.37 -16.46 7.55
C THR A 66 0.77 -15.39 8.58
N ALA A 67 2.01 -14.94 8.53
CA ALA A 67 2.50 -13.91 9.43
C ALA A 67 1.77 -12.57 9.21
N MET A 68 1.51 -12.19 7.96
CA MET A 68 0.77 -10.98 7.64
C MET A 68 -0.68 -11.06 8.09
N ARG A 69 -1.33 -12.23 7.93
CA ARG A 69 -2.70 -12.47 8.43
C ARG A 69 -2.78 -12.25 9.93
N GLN A 70 -1.84 -12.79 10.69
CA GLN A 70 -1.76 -12.58 12.14
C GLN A 70 -1.51 -11.11 12.48
N ARG A 71 -0.58 -10.47 11.79
CA ARG A 71 -0.25 -9.05 11.99
C ARG A 71 -1.45 -8.14 11.75
N MET A 72 -2.26 -8.44 10.74
CA MET A 72 -3.48 -7.69 10.42
C MET A 72 -4.67 -8.09 11.27
N LYS A 73 -4.51 -9.05 12.20
CA LYS A 73 -5.55 -9.54 13.12
C LYS A 73 -6.76 -10.14 12.41
N ILE A 74 -6.52 -10.80 11.29
CA ILE A 74 -7.57 -11.54 10.59
C ILE A 74 -7.81 -12.85 11.32
N PRO A 75 -9.08 -13.14 11.74
CA PRO A 75 -9.42 -14.41 12.37
C PRO A 75 -9.08 -15.61 11.47
N LEU A 76 -8.63 -16.71 12.06
CA LEU A 76 -8.24 -17.91 11.31
C LEU A 76 -9.36 -18.45 10.43
N GLU A 77 -10.60 -18.41 10.91
CA GLU A 77 -11.79 -18.89 10.18
C GLU A 77 -12.10 -18.05 8.94
N LEU A 78 -11.57 -16.83 8.86
CA LEU A 78 -11.72 -15.94 7.71
C LEU A 78 -10.52 -15.96 6.77
N GLY A 79 -9.52 -16.81 7.06
CA GLY A 79 -8.34 -16.95 6.23
C GLY A 79 -8.61 -17.53 4.85
N SER A 80 -7.83 -17.10 3.86
CA SER A 80 -7.93 -17.55 2.49
C SER A 80 -6.52 -17.79 1.89
N CYS A 81 -6.41 -17.85 0.56
CA CYS A 81 -5.20 -18.22 -0.15
C CYS A 81 -4.08 -17.17 -0.10
N HIS A 82 -4.42 -15.91 0.07
CA HIS A 82 -3.45 -14.84 0.22
C HIS A 82 -3.96 -13.75 1.15
N THR A 83 -3.04 -12.95 1.64
CA THR A 83 -3.32 -11.77 2.45
C THR A 83 -2.75 -10.54 1.75
N ALA A 84 -3.56 -9.53 1.52
CA ALA A 84 -3.13 -8.28 0.91
C ALA A 84 -3.39 -7.10 1.85
N VAL A 85 -2.67 -6.01 1.62
CA VAL A 85 -2.83 -4.75 2.34
C VAL A 85 -2.98 -3.61 1.34
N VAL A 86 -4.02 -2.81 1.54
CA VAL A 86 -4.29 -1.58 0.79
C VAL A 86 -4.49 -0.46 1.78
N GLY A 87 -3.54 0.46 1.86
CA GLY A 87 -3.54 1.47 2.92
C GLY A 87 -3.53 0.80 4.30
N ARG A 88 -4.55 1.07 5.10
CA ARG A 88 -4.71 0.45 6.43
C ARG A 88 -5.53 -0.85 6.42
N TYR A 89 -6.11 -1.21 5.28
CA TYR A 89 -7.07 -2.31 5.18
C TYR A 89 -6.41 -3.61 4.78
N ALA A 90 -6.82 -4.70 5.42
CA ALA A 90 -6.50 -6.06 5.01
C ALA A 90 -7.52 -6.54 3.98
N ILE A 91 -7.02 -7.18 2.94
CA ILE A 91 -7.82 -7.83 1.89
C ILE A 91 -7.42 -9.29 1.87
N GLU A 92 -8.30 -10.15 2.32
CA GLU A 92 -8.04 -11.59 2.44
C GLU A 92 -8.77 -12.37 1.35
N GLY A 93 -8.02 -13.06 0.51
CA GLY A 93 -8.57 -13.86 -0.59
C GLY A 93 -9.03 -13.01 -1.79
N HIS A 94 -9.90 -13.59 -2.61
CA HIS A 94 -10.29 -13.02 -3.90
C HIS A 94 -11.42 -11.98 -3.79
N VAL A 95 -11.21 -10.97 -2.99
CA VAL A 95 -12.14 -9.84 -2.88
C VAL A 95 -12.19 -9.09 -4.22
N PRO A 96 -13.36 -8.88 -4.82
CA PRO A 96 -13.47 -8.14 -6.08
C PRO A 96 -12.91 -6.73 -5.97
N ALA A 97 -12.24 -6.27 -7.02
CA ALA A 97 -11.63 -4.95 -7.06
C ALA A 97 -12.63 -3.81 -6.82
N LYS A 98 -13.87 -3.96 -7.26
CA LYS A 98 -14.95 -2.98 -7.01
C LYS A 98 -15.23 -2.79 -5.52
N ASP A 99 -15.21 -3.89 -4.76
CA ASP A 99 -15.43 -3.84 -3.32
C ASP A 99 -14.22 -3.21 -2.60
N VAL A 100 -13.00 -3.47 -3.07
CA VAL A 100 -11.80 -2.81 -2.57
C VAL A 100 -11.85 -1.30 -2.83
N LEU A 101 -12.23 -0.89 -4.03
CA LEU A 101 -12.40 0.53 -4.37
C LEU A 101 -13.46 1.21 -3.50
N ARG A 102 -14.57 0.53 -3.25
CA ARG A 102 -15.63 1.01 -2.35
C ARG A 102 -15.13 1.16 -0.92
N LEU A 103 -14.38 0.18 -0.41
CA LEU A 103 -13.76 0.22 0.91
C LEU A 103 -12.85 1.45 1.09
N ILE A 104 -12.01 1.72 0.09
CA ILE A 104 -11.10 2.86 0.09
C ILE A 104 -11.89 4.18 0.05
N LYS A 105 -12.96 4.24 -0.72
CA LYS A 105 -13.80 5.43 -0.86
C LYS A 105 -14.59 5.74 0.42
N GLU A 106 -15.23 4.73 0.99
CA GLU A 106 -16.11 4.87 2.16
C GLU A 106 -15.33 4.97 3.47
N ARG A 107 -14.14 4.39 3.54
CA ARG A 107 -13.23 4.42 4.70
C ARG A 107 -13.88 4.01 6.02
N PRO A 108 -14.61 2.89 6.07
CA PRO A 108 -15.25 2.43 7.29
C PRO A 108 -14.22 2.03 8.35
N ASP A 109 -14.61 2.02 9.60
CA ASP A 109 -13.77 1.57 10.71
C ASP A 109 -13.86 0.05 10.85
N VAL A 110 -13.17 -0.65 9.96
CA VAL A 110 -13.07 -2.12 9.91
C VAL A 110 -11.62 -2.53 9.63
N ILE A 111 -11.28 -3.78 9.91
CA ILE A 111 -9.95 -4.34 9.56
C ILE A 111 -9.79 -4.43 8.05
N GLY A 112 -10.82 -4.88 7.34
CA GLY A 112 -10.79 -5.07 5.91
C GLY A 112 -11.94 -5.91 5.39
N LEU A 113 -11.70 -6.61 4.29
CA LEU A 113 -12.65 -7.50 3.63
C LEU A 113 -12.04 -8.89 3.45
N THR A 114 -12.87 -9.92 3.46
CA THR A 114 -12.46 -11.29 3.22
C THR A 114 -13.44 -12.04 2.33
N VAL A 115 -12.90 -12.92 1.51
CA VAL A 115 -13.60 -14.00 0.85
C VAL A 115 -12.97 -15.29 1.36
N PRO A 116 -13.54 -15.93 2.41
CA PRO A 116 -12.98 -17.12 3.03
C PRO A 116 -12.96 -18.32 2.07
N GLY A 117 -11.97 -19.20 2.24
CA GLY A 117 -11.87 -20.45 1.45
C GLY A 117 -10.60 -20.58 0.61
#